data_996cbb4d0249e091e86ad2d7b700aa0e
#
_entry.id   996cbb4d0249e091e86ad2d7b700aa0e
#
_cell.length_a   1.000
_cell.length_b   1.000
_cell.length_c   1.000
_cell.angle_alpha   90.00
_cell.angle_beta   90.00
_cell.angle_gamma   90.00
#
_symmetry.space_group_name_H-M   'P 1'
#
loop_
_entity.id
_entity.type
_entity.pdbx_description
1 polymer ?
#
loop_
_entity_poly.entity_id
_entity_poly.type
_entity_poly.pdbx_seq_one_letter_code
_entity_poly.pdbx_strand_id
1 'polypeptide(L)'
;SNSDISDMLRIQYCGSVDYWSELPQVFRMSKINLNFTIPNIKSGIPLRVWDVLGAGGFLLTNYQAEIPYYFKEGEDLVCFDGIDDLCEKAGYYLAIAENGYRKVREYHNYIERINTMLDIIEENENQENDI
;
A
#
# COMPACT_ATOMS: atom_id res chain seq x y z
N SER A 1 27.72 13.38 -10.67
CA SER A 1 26.48 14.04 -11.09
C SER A 1 25.27 13.23 -10.67
N ASN A 2 24.08 13.84 -10.65
CA ASN A 2 22.82 13.12 -10.30
C ASN A 2 22.52 11.98 -11.29
N SER A 3 22.96 12.06 -12.54
CA SER A 3 22.82 10.99 -13.53
C SER A 3 23.62 9.74 -13.17
N ASP A 4 24.82 9.90 -12.61
CA ASP A 4 25.68 8.77 -12.26
C ASP A 4 25.11 7.96 -11.07
N ILE A 5 24.48 8.65 -10.10
CA ILE A 5 23.83 8.01 -8.96
C ILE A 5 22.55 7.29 -9.40
N SER A 6 21.75 7.89 -10.27
CA SER A 6 20.53 7.27 -10.77
C SER A 6 20.80 6.02 -11.62
N ASP A 7 21.87 6.06 -12.44
CA ASP A 7 22.30 4.90 -13.20
C ASP A 7 22.83 3.77 -12.31
N MET A 8 23.59 4.12 -11.26
CA MET A 8 24.11 3.15 -10.29
C MET A 8 22.99 2.49 -9.49
N LEU A 9 21.97 3.24 -9.08
CA LEU A 9 20.85 2.76 -8.28
C LEU A 9 19.66 2.26 -9.13
N ARG A 10 19.76 2.36 -10.46
CA ARG A 10 18.65 2.05 -11.39
C ARG A 10 17.35 2.79 -11.06
N ILE A 11 17.48 4.03 -10.62
CA ILE A 11 16.34 4.89 -10.34
C ILE A 11 15.81 5.45 -11.65
N GLN A 12 14.54 5.23 -11.91
CA GLN A 12 13.84 5.79 -13.06
C GLN A 12 12.79 6.80 -12.59
N TYR A 13 12.90 8.02 -13.09
CA TYR A 13 11.85 9.01 -12.93
C TYR A 13 10.80 8.85 -14.03
N CYS A 14 9.57 8.54 -13.64
CA CYS A 14 8.47 8.27 -14.57
C CYS A 14 7.52 9.46 -14.76
N GLY A 15 7.84 10.63 -14.22
CA GLY A 15 7.02 11.82 -14.32
C GLY A 15 5.87 11.86 -13.30
N SER A 16 4.91 12.74 -13.58
CA SER A 16 3.71 12.90 -12.75
C SER A 16 2.56 12.11 -13.33
N VAL A 17 1.70 11.61 -12.46
CA VAL A 17 0.49 10.87 -12.81
C VAL A 17 -0.75 11.57 -12.23
N ASP A 18 -1.89 11.38 -12.87
CA ASP A 18 -3.16 11.88 -12.36
C ASP A 18 -3.56 11.14 -11.09
N TYR A 19 -3.89 11.92 -10.03
CA TYR A 19 -4.19 11.36 -8.70
C TYR A 19 -5.40 10.42 -8.70
N TRP A 20 -6.44 10.74 -9.45
CA TRP A 20 -7.69 9.99 -9.42
C TRP A 20 -7.72 8.81 -10.37
N SER A 21 -7.18 8.98 -11.56
CA SER A 21 -7.29 7.98 -12.65
C SER A 21 -6.08 7.04 -12.76
N GLU A 22 -4.88 7.54 -12.50
CA GLU A 22 -3.64 6.81 -12.76
C GLU A 22 -2.94 6.30 -11.50
N LEU A 23 -2.91 7.12 -10.44
CA LEU A 23 -2.15 6.80 -9.23
C LEU A 23 -2.60 5.50 -8.55
N PRO A 24 -3.91 5.20 -8.42
CA PRO A 24 -4.34 3.92 -7.85
C PRO A 24 -3.84 2.70 -8.62
N GLN A 25 -3.73 2.82 -9.94
CA GLN A 25 -3.19 1.75 -10.78
C GLN A 25 -1.69 1.57 -10.56
N VAL A 26 -0.94 2.67 -10.43
CA VAL A 26 0.49 2.63 -10.11
C VAL A 26 0.71 1.91 -8.78
N PHE A 27 -0.05 2.24 -7.74
CA PHE A 27 0.06 1.57 -6.45
C PHE A 27 -0.23 0.07 -6.52
N ARG A 28 -1.29 -0.29 -7.20
CA ARG A 28 -1.70 -1.69 -7.35
C ARG A 28 -0.72 -2.50 -8.21
N MET A 29 -0.13 -1.88 -9.22
CA MET A 29 0.81 -2.55 -10.14
C MET A 29 2.24 -2.58 -9.62
N SER A 30 2.58 -1.77 -8.64
CA SER A 30 3.90 -1.77 -8.02
C SER A 30 4.05 -2.97 -7.08
N LYS A 31 5.17 -3.65 -7.13
CA LYS A 31 5.47 -4.78 -6.25
C LYS A 31 5.55 -4.34 -4.79
N ILE A 32 6.22 -3.23 -4.54
CA ILE A 32 6.33 -2.60 -3.23
C ILE A 32 6.12 -1.09 -3.39
N ASN A 33 5.29 -0.51 -2.57
CA ASN A 33 5.15 0.92 -2.43
C ASN A 33 5.83 1.36 -1.13
N LEU A 34 6.71 2.35 -1.23
CA LEU A 34 7.43 2.90 -0.09
C LEU A 34 6.79 4.19 0.40
N ASN A 35 6.63 4.31 1.70
CA ASN A 35 6.26 5.56 2.34
C ASN A 35 7.26 5.92 3.43
N PHE A 36 7.74 7.15 3.39
CA PHE A 36 8.58 7.74 4.42
C PHE A 36 7.85 8.91 5.06
N THR A 37 7.57 8.78 6.34
CA THR A 37 7.00 9.89 7.10
C THR A 37 8.10 10.61 7.87
N ILE A 38 8.12 11.92 7.74
CA ILE A 38 9.11 12.77 8.40
C ILE A 38 8.93 12.68 9.92
N PRO A 39 10.03 12.60 10.72
CA PRO A 39 9.94 12.45 12.18
C PRO A 39 9.20 13.58 12.90
N ASN A 40 9.04 14.72 12.26
CA ASN A 40 8.34 15.87 12.84
C ASN A 40 6.80 15.69 12.88
N ILE A 41 6.26 14.73 12.16
CA ILE A 41 4.83 14.38 12.23
C ILE A 41 4.63 13.43 13.39
N LYS A 42 4.19 13.96 14.53
CA LYS A 42 4.04 13.21 15.78
C LYS A 42 2.72 12.47 15.90
N SER A 43 1.73 12.80 15.08
CA SER A 43 0.41 12.18 15.10
C SER A 43 -0.21 12.10 13.72
N GLY A 44 -1.09 11.15 13.54
CA GLY A 44 -1.80 10.89 12.29
C GLY A 44 -1.08 9.89 11.39
N ILE A 45 -1.88 9.23 10.56
CA ILE A 45 -1.39 8.36 9.50
C ILE A 45 -1.41 9.16 8.20
N PRO A 46 -0.29 9.25 7.46
CA PRO A 46 -0.26 9.96 6.20
C PRO A 46 -1.31 9.44 5.21
N LEU A 47 -1.89 10.35 4.44
CA LEU A 47 -2.88 10.03 3.41
C LEU A 47 -2.35 8.97 2.43
N ARG A 48 -1.05 9.00 2.13
CA ARG A 48 -0.40 8.02 1.26
C ARG A 48 -0.60 6.57 1.71
N VAL A 49 -0.60 6.32 3.01
CA VAL A 49 -0.85 4.98 3.57
C VAL A 49 -2.25 4.50 3.18
N TRP A 50 -3.25 5.35 3.35
CA TRP A 50 -4.64 5.06 2.96
C TRP A 50 -4.79 4.89 1.44
N ASP A 51 -4.13 5.73 0.65
CA ASP A 51 -4.17 5.67 -0.81
C ASP A 51 -3.60 4.35 -1.34
N VAL A 52 -2.45 3.92 -0.83
CA VAL A 52 -1.81 2.67 -1.25
C VAL A 52 -2.65 1.45 -0.87
N LEU A 53 -3.07 1.38 0.39
CA LEU A 53 -3.87 0.25 0.89
C LEU A 53 -5.26 0.22 0.26
N GLY A 54 -5.89 1.38 0.08
CA GLY A 54 -7.18 1.50 -0.61
C GLY A 54 -7.12 1.07 -2.07
N ALA A 55 -6.00 1.28 -2.75
CA ALA A 55 -5.77 0.80 -4.10
C ALA A 55 -5.41 -0.70 -4.17
N GLY A 56 -5.19 -1.35 -3.03
CA GLY A 56 -4.78 -2.75 -2.96
C GLY A 56 -3.28 -2.98 -3.19
N GLY A 57 -2.46 -1.93 -3.01
CA GLY A 57 -1.01 -2.01 -3.11
C GLY A 57 -0.37 -2.59 -1.84
N PHE A 58 0.80 -3.19 -1.99
CA PHE A 58 1.64 -3.59 -0.86
C PHE A 58 2.43 -2.38 -0.35
N LEU A 59 2.32 -2.10 0.94
CA LEU A 59 2.95 -0.94 1.56
C LEU A 59 4.07 -1.33 2.52
N LEU A 60 5.23 -0.72 2.32
CA LEU A 60 6.35 -0.75 3.24
C LEU A 60 6.59 0.68 3.74
N THR A 61 6.39 0.92 5.02
CA THR A 61 6.43 2.25 5.62
C THR A 61 7.26 2.27 6.90
N ASN A 62 7.84 3.42 7.23
CA ASN A 62 8.41 3.57 8.57
C ASN A 62 7.30 3.54 9.63
N TYR A 63 7.66 3.02 10.81
CA TYR A 63 6.70 2.86 11.89
C TYR A 63 6.13 4.19 12.39
N GLN A 64 4.84 4.19 12.68
CA GLN A 64 4.13 5.27 13.35
C GLN A 64 3.22 4.70 14.45
N ALA A 65 3.16 5.39 15.58
CA ALA A 65 2.46 4.92 16.76
C ALA A 65 0.96 4.65 16.56
N GLU A 66 0.35 5.28 15.57
CA GLU A 66 -1.08 5.13 15.28
C GLU A 66 -1.41 4.00 14.31
N ILE A 67 -0.41 3.43 13.62
CA ILE A 67 -0.64 2.31 12.70
C ILE A 67 -1.36 1.15 13.36
N PRO A 68 -0.97 0.67 14.57
CA PRO A 68 -1.63 -0.47 15.19
C PRO A 68 -3.11 -0.26 15.56
N TYR A 69 -3.59 0.99 15.59
CA TYR A 69 -5.00 1.27 15.84
C TYR A 69 -5.90 0.96 14.65
N TYR A 70 -5.36 0.94 13.45
CA TYR A 70 -6.12 0.79 12.20
C TYR A 70 -5.69 -0.41 11.37
N PHE A 71 -4.42 -0.82 11.48
CA PHE A 71 -3.82 -1.84 10.65
C PHE A 71 -3.03 -2.83 11.48
N LYS A 72 -2.98 -4.06 11.00
CA LYS A 72 -2.17 -5.12 11.58
C LYS A 72 -0.85 -5.24 10.84
N GLU A 73 0.23 -4.89 11.55
CA GLU A 73 1.59 -4.98 11.02
C GLU A 73 1.92 -6.45 10.67
N GLY A 74 2.49 -6.65 9.49
CA GLY A 74 2.78 -7.98 8.96
C GLY A 74 1.64 -8.64 8.17
N GLU A 75 0.41 -8.12 8.26
CA GLU A 75 -0.73 -8.60 7.47
C GLU A 75 -1.25 -7.55 6.49
N ASP A 76 -1.54 -6.35 6.98
CA ASP A 76 -2.09 -5.27 6.15
C ASP A 76 -1.00 -4.43 5.51
N LEU A 77 0.09 -4.20 6.24
CA LEU A 77 1.26 -3.46 5.82
C LEU A 77 2.50 -3.95 6.56
N VAL A 78 3.66 -3.51 6.15
CA VAL A 78 4.93 -3.83 6.82
C VAL A 78 5.64 -2.54 7.23
N CYS A 79 6.10 -2.49 8.48
CA CYS A 79 6.88 -1.39 9.01
C CYS A 79 8.37 -1.72 9.00
N PHE A 80 9.19 -0.69 8.77
CA PHE A 80 10.65 -0.79 8.86
C PHE A 80 11.20 0.23 9.85
N ASP A 81 12.34 -0.09 10.44
CA ASP A 81 13.08 0.74 11.37
C ASP A 81 14.50 1.00 10.81
N GLY A 82 14.65 2.14 10.15
CA GLY A 82 15.91 2.53 9.53
C GLY A 82 16.19 1.86 8.18
N ILE A 83 17.31 2.28 7.55
CA ILE A 83 17.64 1.89 6.18
C ILE A 83 18.06 0.42 6.09
N ASP A 84 18.79 -0.09 7.07
CA ASP A 84 19.26 -1.48 7.04
C ASP A 84 18.08 -2.45 7.12
N ASP A 85 17.14 -2.19 8.01
CA ASP A 85 15.89 -2.95 8.13
C ASP A 85 15.01 -2.81 6.88
N LEU A 86 14.96 -1.62 6.28
CA LEU A 86 14.29 -1.40 5.01
C LEU A 86 14.85 -2.28 3.90
N CYS A 87 16.18 -2.31 3.76
CA CYS A 87 16.85 -3.11 2.72
C CYS A 87 16.62 -4.61 2.92
N GLU A 88 16.70 -5.09 4.15
CA GLU A 88 16.43 -6.48 4.50
C GLU A 88 14.98 -6.86 4.20
N LYS A 89 14.02 -6.08 4.67
CA LYS A 89 12.59 -6.30 4.45
C LYS A 89 12.22 -6.17 2.98
N ALA A 90 12.74 -5.19 2.27
CA ALA A 90 12.49 -5.04 0.83
C ALA A 90 12.96 -6.27 0.05
N GLY A 91 14.14 -6.81 0.36
CA GLY A 91 14.64 -8.03 -0.25
C GLY A 91 13.78 -9.26 0.05
N TYR A 92 13.38 -9.42 1.30
CA TYR A 92 12.53 -10.53 1.74
C TYR A 92 11.11 -10.43 1.13
N TYR A 93 10.48 -9.28 1.26
CA TYR A 93 9.10 -9.09 0.81
C TYR A 93 8.97 -8.91 -0.70
N LEU A 94 10.04 -8.63 -1.42
CA LEU A 94 9.99 -8.57 -2.88
C LEU A 94 9.53 -9.91 -3.48
N ALA A 95 10.03 -11.02 -2.95
CA ALA A 95 9.60 -12.35 -3.37
C ALA A 95 8.14 -12.65 -2.95
N ILE A 96 7.74 -12.23 -1.75
CA ILE A 96 6.37 -12.39 -1.25
C ILE A 96 5.42 -11.46 -2.01
N ALA A 97 5.82 -10.22 -2.27
CA ALA A 97 5.05 -9.25 -3.04
C ALA A 97 4.81 -9.73 -4.48
N GLU A 98 5.76 -10.43 -5.08
CA GLU A 98 5.60 -11.01 -6.41
C GLU A 98 4.52 -12.10 -6.41
N ASN A 99 4.45 -12.92 -5.39
CA ASN A 99 3.38 -13.90 -5.20
C ASN A 99 2.04 -13.22 -4.83
N GLY A 100 2.07 -12.23 -3.95
CA GLY A 100 0.90 -11.43 -3.56
C GLY A 100 0.34 -10.62 -4.72
N TYR A 101 1.18 -10.03 -5.53
CA TYR A 101 0.80 -9.32 -6.75
C TYR A 101 0.04 -10.21 -7.73
N ARG A 102 0.48 -11.45 -7.89
CA ARG A 102 -0.21 -12.45 -8.70
C ARG A 102 -1.59 -12.80 -8.15
N LYS A 103 -1.70 -12.99 -6.83
CA LYS A 103 -2.97 -13.25 -6.14
C LYS A 103 -3.93 -12.06 -6.21
N VAL A 104 -3.44 -10.84 -6.05
CA VAL A 104 -4.26 -9.62 -6.15
C VAL A 104 -4.83 -9.45 -7.55
N ARG A 105 -4.06 -9.78 -8.59
CA ARG A 105 -4.58 -9.77 -9.96
C ARG A 105 -5.67 -10.81 -10.20
N GLU A 106 -5.59 -11.96 -9.55
CA GLU A 106 -6.53 -13.07 -9.75
C GLU A 106 -7.78 -12.96 -8.85
N TYR A 107 -7.63 -12.54 -7.58
CA TYR A 107 -8.67 -12.69 -6.56
C TYR A 107 -9.07 -11.41 -5.81
N HIS A 108 -8.26 -10.34 -5.85
CA HIS A 108 -8.48 -9.14 -5.04
C HIS A 108 -8.35 -7.85 -5.86
N ASN A 109 -8.92 -7.82 -7.06
CA ASN A 109 -8.95 -6.58 -7.81
C ASN A 109 -9.89 -5.55 -7.15
N TYR A 110 -9.75 -4.30 -7.55
CA TYR A 110 -10.53 -3.19 -7.00
C TYR A 110 -12.04 -3.39 -7.14
N ILE A 111 -12.47 -4.00 -8.25
CA ILE A 111 -13.89 -4.31 -8.53
C ILE A 111 -14.43 -5.34 -7.54
N GLU A 112 -13.69 -6.39 -7.23
CA GLU A 112 -14.12 -7.40 -6.25
C GLU A 112 -14.23 -6.84 -4.84
N ARG A 113 -13.32 -5.93 -4.44
CA ARG A 113 -13.43 -5.24 -3.14
C ARG A 113 -14.66 -4.35 -3.07
N ILE A 114 -14.97 -3.61 -4.13
CA ILE A 114 -16.19 -2.81 -4.22
C ILE A 114 -17.42 -3.71 -4.16
N ASN A 115 -17.45 -4.80 -4.89
CA ASN A 115 -18.55 -5.75 -4.86
C ASN A 115 -18.74 -6.35 -3.46
N THR A 116 -17.67 -6.71 -2.78
CA THR A 116 -17.72 -7.19 -1.39
C THR A 116 -18.32 -6.13 -0.45
N MET A 117 -17.93 -4.88 -0.61
CA MET A 117 -18.50 -3.77 0.17
C MET A 117 -19.99 -3.56 -0.11
N LEU A 118 -20.42 -3.66 -1.37
CA LEU A 118 -21.82 -3.56 -1.76
C LEU A 118 -22.65 -4.73 -1.20
N ASP A 119 -22.13 -5.95 -1.25
CA ASP A 119 -22.78 -7.13 -0.67
C ASP A 119 -23.00 -6.97 0.84
N ILE A 120 -22.02 -6.45 1.58
CA ILE A 120 -22.14 -6.15 3.01
C ILE A 120 -23.22 -5.10 3.27
N ILE A 121 -23.31 -4.06 2.45
CA ILE A 121 -24.34 -3.02 2.57
C ILE A 121 -25.72 -3.61 2.33
N GLU A 122 -25.91 -4.43 1.30
CA GLU A 122 -27.19 -5.11 1.00
C GLU A 122 -27.60 -6.06 2.12
N GLU A 123 -26.68 -6.83 2.68
CA GLU A 123 -26.95 -7.71 3.82
C GLU A 123 -27.42 -6.91 5.05
N ASN A 124 -26.80 -5.78 5.35
CA ASN A 124 -27.17 -4.91 6.45
C ASN A 124 -28.55 -4.28 6.24
N GLU A 125 -28.88 -3.81 5.03
CA GLU A 125 -30.20 -3.28 4.70
C GLU A 125 -31.29 -4.34 4.82
N ASN A 126 -31.04 -5.56 4.41
CA ASN A 126 -31.99 -6.68 4.56
C ASN A 126 -32.20 -7.05 6.04
N GLN A 127 -31.20 -6.99 6.90
CA GLN A 127 -31.32 -7.19 8.34
C GLN A 127 -32.16 -6.09 9.02
N GLU A 128 -32.04 -4.84 8.59
CA GLU A 128 -32.83 -3.73 9.11
C GLU A 128 -34.31 -3.82 8.68
N ASN A 129 -34.59 -4.36 7.51
CA ASN A 129 -35.96 -4.53 6.99
C ASN A 129 -36.68 -5.75 7.59
N ASP A 130 -35.98 -6.71 8.18
CA ASP A 130 -36.58 -7.90 8.85
C ASP A 130 -36.95 -7.64 10.33
N ILE A 131 -36.74 -6.44 10.82
CA ILE A 131 -37.21 -5.98 12.14
C ILE A 131 -38.54 -5.25 11.96
#